data_0bd8959ac80b948c55af731c4c3a2db1
#
_entry.id   0bd8959ac80b948c55af731c4c3a2db1
#
_cell.length_a   1.000
_cell.length_b   1.000
_cell.length_c   1.000
_cell.angle_alpha   90.00
_cell.angle_beta   90.00
_cell.angle_gamma   90.00
#
_symmetry.space_group_name_H-M   'P 1'
#
loop_
_entity.id
_entity.type
_entity.pdbx_description
1 polymer ?
#
loop_
_entity_poly.entity_id
_entity_poly.type
_entity_poly.pdbx_seq_one_letter_code
_entity_poly.pdbx_strand_id
1 'polypeptide(L)'
;MSLKEFIGNKWTKFIFWALLYVAWVIWLGNFWWLFGLIVIFDIYITRKVRWNFWKKRYKEGEKHSAWNEWLDAIIFAVIFVTFINIFFFQAFKIPSSSMERTLYTGDHLFVSKLAYGPRVPQTPLTIPFTHNQIFGKESYSTLIQKDYRRLKGFGHVKRGDCVVFGFPNGDTVLRKAPAEDYHALVRILGRDKVASLGETIVRPVDKKDHYVKRCVALPGDTLEVKEGLVWINGVREEQYPGLQFSYRVVTNGQKINTKTIEKLGINPSELYYDPSLPGYPAMILTSEMLGEVKALPNVIEVSDNFETDPALYCKEIFPFTDNSGWTRDFFGPLWIPQKGVTVKLTEENLPLYERIITAYDNSDLQQALQAGEYTFKQDYYFMMGDNRHNSLDSRYWGFVPEDHIVGRPALIWLSTDAGRRFPNSIRWRRFLKFV
;
A
#
# COMPACT_ATOMS: atom_id res chain seq x y z
N MET A 1 31.90 -5.67 -41.52
CA MET A 1 31.23 -4.58 -40.74
C MET A 1 31.66 -4.74 -39.30
N SER A 2 32.38 -3.78 -38.75
CA SER A 2 32.78 -3.85 -37.33
C SER A 2 31.56 -3.72 -36.41
N LEU A 3 31.65 -4.22 -35.17
CA LEU A 3 30.56 -4.09 -34.22
C LEU A 3 30.16 -2.61 -33.98
N LYS A 4 31.14 -1.70 -34.05
CA LYS A 4 30.91 -0.24 -33.97
C LYS A 4 30.13 0.30 -35.16
N GLU A 5 30.38 -0.17 -36.37
CA GLU A 5 29.65 0.22 -37.59
C GLU A 5 28.21 -0.34 -37.55
N PHE A 6 28.04 -1.55 -37.10
CA PHE A 6 26.71 -2.16 -36.92
C PHE A 6 25.85 -1.39 -35.93
N ILE A 7 26.38 -1.08 -34.75
CA ILE A 7 25.66 -0.31 -33.69
C ILE A 7 25.43 1.16 -34.14
N GLY A 8 26.34 1.70 -34.96
CA GLY A 8 26.24 3.08 -35.52
C GLY A 8 25.16 3.26 -36.59
N ASN A 9 24.78 2.17 -37.25
CA ASN A 9 23.87 2.22 -38.42
C ASN A 9 22.46 2.69 -37.99
N LYS A 10 21.90 3.64 -38.73
CA LYS A 10 20.56 4.20 -38.51
C LYS A 10 19.45 3.13 -38.57
N TRP A 11 19.58 2.16 -39.46
CA TRP A 11 18.61 1.05 -39.56
C TRP A 11 18.67 0.08 -38.38
N THR A 12 19.88 -0.21 -37.89
CA THR A 12 20.04 -1.05 -36.68
C THR A 12 19.40 -0.37 -35.47
N LYS A 13 19.64 0.93 -35.30
CA LYS A 13 19.00 1.70 -34.19
C LYS A 13 17.47 1.73 -34.34
N PHE A 14 16.97 1.97 -35.55
CA PHE A 14 15.53 1.96 -35.80
C PHE A 14 14.92 0.60 -35.47
N ILE A 15 15.47 -0.50 -35.98
CA ILE A 15 14.96 -1.86 -35.76
C ILE A 15 14.97 -2.18 -34.25
N PHE A 16 16.05 -1.89 -33.54
CA PHE A 16 16.16 -2.11 -32.10
C PHE A 16 15.04 -1.41 -31.33
N TRP A 17 14.89 -0.10 -31.55
CA TRP A 17 13.87 0.68 -30.83
C TRP A 17 12.45 0.36 -31.29
N ALA A 18 12.25 0.02 -32.56
CA ALA A 18 10.95 -0.42 -33.07
C ALA A 18 10.53 -1.75 -32.44
N LEU A 19 11.42 -2.73 -32.34
CA LEU A 19 11.13 -4.00 -31.68
C LEU A 19 10.80 -3.82 -30.21
N LEU A 20 11.59 -3.04 -29.49
CA LEU A 20 11.33 -2.72 -28.08
C LEU A 20 9.98 -2.02 -27.91
N TYR A 21 9.66 -1.08 -28.79
CA TYR A 21 8.39 -0.37 -28.78
C TYR A 21 7.20 -1.29 -29.09
N VAL A 22 7.32 -2.16 -30.08
CA VAL A 22 6.29 -3.14 -30.43
C VAL A 22 6.06 -4.10 -29.27
N ALA A 23 7.11 -4.62 -28.63
CA ALA A 23 6.99 -5.47 -27.46
C ALA A 23 6.25 -4.73 -26.31
N TRP A 24 6.55 -3.44 -26.09
CA TRP A 24 5.82 -2.62 -25.13
C TRP A 24 4.35 -2.42 -25.51
N VAL A 25 4.03 -2.16 -26.80
CA VAL A 25 2.65 -2.01 -27.28
C VAL A 25 1.85 -3.32 -27.14
N ILE A 26 2.47 -4.48 -27.42
CA ILE A 26 1.86 -5.79 -27.21
C ILE A 26 1.55 -5.99 -25.71
N TRP A 27 2.52 -5.70 -24.84
CA TRP A 27 2.32 -5.78 -23.40
C TRP A 27 1.23 -4.83 -22.91
N LEU A 28 1.19 -3.60 -23.43
CA LEU A 28 0.14 -2.62 -23.15
C LEU A 28 -1.22 -3.08 -23.67
N GLY A 29 -1.27 -3.92 -24.73
CA GLY A 29 -2.48 -4.45 -25.35
C GLY A 29 -3.40 -3.38 -25.97
N ASN A 30 -2.86 -2.24 -26.35
CA ASN A 30 -3.57 -1.18 -27.05
C ASN A 30 -2.83 -0.82 -28.34
N PHE A 31 -3.29 -1.41 -29.47
CA PHE A 31 -2.62 -1.32 -30.75
C PHE A 31 -2.68 0.06 -31.41
N TRP A 32 -3.50 0.99 -30.93
CA TRP A 32 -3.47 2.39 -31.36
C TRP A 32 -2.09 3.03 -31.16
N TRP A 33 -1.33 2.58 -30.15
CA TRP A 33 0.03 3.05 -29.95
C TRP A 33 1.01 2.65 -31.04
N LEU A 34 0.67 1.72 -31.96
CA LEU A 34 1.53 1.41 -33.12
C LEU A 34 1.80 2.61 -34.01
N PHE A 35 0.93 3.63 -34.02
CA PHE A 35 1.23 4.90 -34.70
C PHE A 35 2.52 5.57 -34.21
N GLY A 36 2.98 5.30 -32.99
CA GLY A 36 4.27 5.75 -32.49
C GLY A 36 5.48 5.20 -33.25
N LEU A 37 5.33 4.08 -34.00
CA LEU A 37 6.38 3.60 -34.91
C LEU A 37 6.71 4.62 -36.00
N ILE A 38 5.75 5.42 -36.45
CA ILE A 38 5.95 6.50 -37.42
C ILE A 38 6.92 7.53 -36.84
N VAL A 39 6.76 7.86 -35.55
CA VAL A 39 7.66 8.80 -34.85
C VAL A 39 9.06 8.20 -34.75
N ILE A 40 9.20 6.94 -34.35
CA ILE A 40 10.51 6.25 -34.27
C ILE A 40 11.15 6.17 -35.65
N PHE A 41 10.37 5.85 -36.67
CA PHE A 41 10.86 5.82 -38.06
C PHE A 41 11.37 7.20 -38.50
N ASP A 42 10.60 8.26 -38.21
CA ASP A 42 11.03 9.61 -38.57
C ASP A 42 12.29 10.04 -37.81
N ILE A 43 12.40 9.75 -36.50
CA ILE A 43 13.58 10.09 -35.70
C ILE A 43 14.87 9.49 -36.26
N TYR A 44 14.84 8.24 -36.68
CA TYR A 44 16.05 7.51 -37.09
C TYR A 44 16.29 7.51 -38.59
N ILE A 45 15.23 7.50 -39.41
CA ILE A 45 15.33 7.30 -40.87
C ILE A 45 15.06 8.60 -41.65
N THR A 46 13.83 9.13 -41.56
CA THR A 46 13.41 10.26 -42.43
C THR A 46 13.85 11.61 -41.92
N ARG A 47 13.88 11.82 -40.61
CA ARG A 47 14.30 13.07 -39.93
C ARG A 47 13.59 14.32 -40.44
N LYS A 48 12.35 14.17 -40.93
CA LYS A 48 11.55 15.26 -41.51
C LYS A 48 10.94 16.16 -40.45
N VAL A 49 10.49 15.56 -39.34
CA VAL A 49 9.81 16.26 -38.24
C VAL A 49 10.80 16.54 -37.12
N ARG A 50 10.74 17.74 -36.57
CA ARG A 50 11.54 18.13 -35.42
C ARG A 50 10.80 17.76 -34.13
N TRP A 51 10.97 16.54 -33.67
CA TRP A 51 10.31 16.03 -32.45
C TRP A 51 10.79 16.70 -31.14
N ASN A 52 12.00 17.23 -31.15
CA ASN A 52 12.59 18.00 -30.06
C ASN A 52 12.44 19.52 -30.29
N PHE A 53 11.20 19.97 -30.52
CA PHE A 53 10.88 21.38 -30.85
C PHE A 53 11.24 22.35 -29.71
N TRP A 54 11.39 21.88 -28.50
CA TRP A 54 11.84 22.66 -27.34
C TRP A 54 13.36 22.87 -27.32
N LYS A 55 14.16 22.06 -28.09
CA LYS A 55 15.62 22.26 -28.21
C LYS A 55 15.96 23.38 -29.15
N LYS A 56 16.72 24.39 -28.67
CA LYS A 56 17.28 25.41 -29.53
C LYS A 56 18.34 24.79 -30.44
N ARG A 57 18.33 25.11 -31.75
CA ARG A 57 19.44 24.78 -32.66
C ARG A 57 20.56 25.77 -32.44
N TYR A 58 21.74 25.26 -32.15
CA TYR A 58 22.97 26.02 -32.13
C TYR A 58 23.67 25.82 -33.46
N LYS A 59 24.27 26.90 -34.02
CA LYS A 59 25.17 26.81 -35.19
C LYS A 59 26.50 26.21 -34.72
N GLU A 60 27.24 25.61 -35.66
CA GLU A 60 28.60 25.15 -35.38
C GLU A 60 29.44 26.31 -34.80
N GLY A 61 30.03 26.13 -33.61
CA GLY A 61 30.79 27.14 -32.89
C GLY A 61 30.00 28.03 -31.91
N GLU A 62 28.66 27.97 -31.87
CA GLU A 62 27.87 28.64 -30.80
C GLU A 62 27.99 27.90 -29.46
N LYS A 63 28.28 28.65 -28.39
CA LYS A 63 28.26 28.10 -27.03
C LYS A 63 26.82 27.71 -26.64
N HIS A 64 26.65 26.50 -26.19
CA HIS A 64 25.38 26.06 -25.63
C HIS A 64 25.04 26.87 -24.36
N SER A 65 23.81 27.39 -24.29
CA SER A 65 23.33 28.03 -23.07
C SER A 65 23.07 26.95 -22.03
N ALA A 66 23.74 27.03 -20.88
CA ALA A 66 23.54 26.12 -19.77
C ALA A 66 22.05 26.00 -19.37
N TRP A 67 21.28 27.09 -19.48
CA TRP A 67 19.85 27.09 -19.21
C TRP A 67 19.06 26.16 -20.14
N ASN A 68 19.37 26.16 -21.44
CA ASN A 68 18.67 25.27 -22.37
C ASN A 68 19.04 23.78 -22.17
N GLU A 69 20.27 23.48 -21.77
CA GLU A 69 20.72 22.14 -21.44
C GLU A 69 20.02 21.64 -20.18
N TRP A 70 19.91 22.49 -19.15
CA TRP A 70 19.15 22.19 -17.93
C TRP A 70 17.66 21.93 -18.22
N LEU A 71 17.03 22.77 -19.02
CA LEU A 71 15.62 22.61 -19.38
C LEU A 71 15.37 21.28 -20.11
N ASP A 72 16.25 20.93 -21.05
CA ASP A 72 16.17 19.66 -21.78
C ASP A 72 16.32 18.44 -20.83
N ALA A 73 17.29 18.50 -19.92
CA ALA A 73 17.52 17.48 -18.94
C ALA A 73 16.32 17.32 -17.99
N ILE A 74 15.71 18.43 -17.55
CA ILE A 74 14.52 18.42 -16.68
C ILE A 74 13.32 17.82 -17.42
N ILE A 75 13.04 18.24 -18.66
CA ILE A 75 11.92 17.68 -19.44
C ILE A 75 12.11 16.17 -19.65
N PHE A 76 13.31 15.75 -20.04
CA PHE A 76 13.62 14.33 -20.18
C PHE A 76 13.42 13.57 -18.85
N ALA A 77 13.96 14.10 -17.76
CA ALA A 77 13.84 13.47 -16.44
C ALA A 77 12.37 13.34 -15.99
N VAL A 78 11.55 14.39 -16.18
CA VAL A 78 10.13 14.36 -15.84
C VAL A 78 9.40 13.27 -16.62
N ILE A 79 9.60 13.19 -17.94
CA ILE A 79 8.94 12.18 -18.77
C ILE A 79 9.42 10.78 -18.39
N PHE A 80 10.74 10.58 -18.30
CA PHE A 80 11.33 9.28 -18.03
C PHE A 80 10.96 8.75 -16.64
N VAL A 81 11.12 9.56 -15.60
CA VAL A 81 10.81 9.15 -14.22
C VAL A 81 9.31 8.92 -14.05
N THR A 82 8.44 9.74 -14.70
CA THR A 82 7.00 9.50 -14.68
C THR A 82 6.66 8.15 -15.32
N PHE A 83 7.27 7.82 -16.45
CA PHE A 83 7.11 6.54 -17.12
C PHE A 83 7.55 5.37 -16.22
N ILE A 84 8.72 5.48 -15.60
CA ILE A 84 9.21 4.46 -14.64
C ILE A 84 8.26 4.32 -13.44
N ASN A 85 7.79 5.43 -12.87
CA ASN A 85 6.87 5.42 -11.73
C ASN A 85 5.51 4.80 -12.07
N ILE A 86 5.02 4.97 -13.29
CA ILE A 86 3.74 4.39 -13.71
C ILE A 86 3.87 2.88 -13.89
N PHE A 87 4.90 2.40 -14.59
CA PHE A 87 4.95 1.03 -15.09
C PHE A 87 5.89 0.09 -14.35
N PHE A 88 6.91 0.61 -13.67
CA PHE A 88 7.98 -0.24 -13.13
C PHE A 88 8.09 -0.16 -11.60
N PHE A 89 8.62 0.94 -11.11
CA PHE A 89 8.94 1.11 -9.68
C PHE A 89 8.50 2.48 -9.19
N GLN A 90 8.00 2.51 -7.97
CA GLN A 90 7.66 3.76 -7.29
C GLN A 90 8.34 3.80 -5.92
N ALA A 91 8.88 4.97 -5.57
CA ALA A 91 9.47 5.19 -4.26
C ALA A 91 8.40 5.52 -3.23
N PHE A 92 8.51 4.88 -2.04
CA PHE A 92 7.65 5.12 -0.88
C PHE A 92 8.49 5.28 0.38
N LYS A 93 7.96 5.99 1.35
CA LYS A 93 8.52 6.08 2.71
C LYS A 93 7.52 5.45 3.68
N ILE A 94 7.99 4.64 4.62
CA ILE A 94 7.17 4.04 5.67
C ILE A 94 6.98 5.05 6.80
N PRO A 95 5.74 5.54 7.04
CA PRO A 95 5.49 6.56 8.05
C PRO A 95 5.12 5.99 9.43
N SER A 96 4.68 4.72 9.51
CA SER A 96 4.10 4.12 10.72
C SER A 96 4.76 2.80 11.07
N SER A 97 4.57 2.37 12.33
CA SER A 97 5.13 1.15 12.90
C SER A 97 4.26 -0.10 12.70
N SER A 98 3.19 -0.03 11.89
CA SER A 98 2.26 -1.16 11.72
C SER A 98 2.87 -2.42 11.08
N MET A 99 4.01 -2.28 10.40
CA MET A 99 4.82 -3.37 9.82
C MET A 99 6.20 -3.43 10.47
N GLU A 100 6.34 -2.91 11.69
CA GLU A 100 7.62 -2.87 12.42
C GLU A 100 8.27 -4.26 12.48
N ARG A 101 9.58 -4.33 12.57
CA ARG A 101 10.43 -5.54 12.43
C ARG A 101 10.53 -6.08 10.99
N THR A 102 9.51 -5.95 10.16
CA THR A 102 9.58 -6.24 8.72
C THR A 102 9.98 -4.99 7.94
N LEU A 103 9.18 -3.93 8.06
CA LEU A 103 9.42 -2.61 7.49
C LEU A 103 9.41 -1.58 8.63
N TYR A 104 10.52 -0.89 8.84
CA TYR A 104 10.66 0.09 9.92
C TYR A 104 10.14 1.46 9.50
N THR A 105 9.57 2.18 10.47
CA THR A 105 9.31 3.61 10.30
C THR A 105 10.59 4.32 9.86
N GLY A 106 10.51 5.08 8.75
CA GLY A 106 11.66 5.74 8.12
C GLY A 106 12.40 4.92 7.07
N ASP A 107 11.94 3.70 6.75
CA ASP A 107 12.41 2.97 5.56
C ASP A 107 11.92 3.66 4.28
N HIS A 108 12.81 3.86 3.33
CA HIS A 108 12.53 4.31 1.99
C HIS A 108 12.61 3.12 1.04
N LEU A 109 11.51 2.81 0.37
CA LEU A 109 11.33 1.60 -0.43
C LEU A 109 11.22 1.92 -1.91
N PHE A 110 11.75 1.01 -2.75
CA PHE A 110 11.24 0.85 -4.10
C PHE A 110 10.21 -0.27 -4.14
N VAL A 111 9.02 0.06 -4.63
CA VAL A 111 7.91 -0.88 -4.80
C VAL A 111 7.82 -1.27 -6.26
N SER A 112 7.93 -2.57 -6.55
CA SER A 112 7.79 -3.12 -7.88
C SER A 112 6.32 -3.25 -8.25
N LYS A 113 5.92 -2.56 -9.30
CA LYS A 113 4.58 -2.72 -9.90
C LYS A 113 4.52 -3.92 -10.83
N LEU A 114 5.66 -4.31 -11.39
CA LEU A 114 5.79 -5.48 -12.26
C LEU A 114 5.52 -6.80 -11.52
N ALA A 115 5.68 -6.83 -10.20
CA ALA A 115 5.44 -8.04 -9.41
C ALA A 115 4.03 -8.59 -9.65
N TYR A 116 3.02 -7.72 -9.64
CA TYR A 116 1.61 -8.09 -9.82
C TYR A 116 0.99 -7.51 -11.11
N GLY A 117 1.77 -6.74 -11.87
CA GLY A 117 1.34 -6.00 -13.04
C GLY A 117 0.92 -4.55 -12.71
N PRO A 118 1.46 -3.57 -13.45
CA PRO A 118 1.14 -2.17 -13.22
C PRO A 118 -0.30 -1.85 -13.64
N ARG A 119 -0.93 -0.95 -12.88
CA ARG A 119 -2.24 -0.38 -13.25
C ARG A 119 -2.04 0.70 -14.30
N VAL A 120 -2.87 0.71 -15.34
CA VAL A 120 -2.98 1.85 -16.25
C VAL A 120 -3.60 3.00 -15.45
N PRO A 121 -3.03 4.22 -15.49
CA PRO A 121 -3.60 5.36 -14.75
C PRO A 121 -5.06 5.61 -15.11
N GLN A 122 -5.92 5.63 -14.10
CA GLN A 122 -7.34 5.95 -14.26
C GLN A 122 -7.54 7.46 -14.41
N THR A 123 -6.70 8.27 -13.74
CA THR A 123 -6.67 9.74 -13.87
C THR A 123 -5.38 10.20 -14.54
N PRO A 124 -5.29 10.15 -15.88
CA PRO A 124 -4.06 10.48 -16.62
C PRO A 124 -3.65 11.96 -16.50
N LEU A 125 -4.60 12.86 -16.23
CA LEU A 125 -4.34 14.28 -16.01
C LEU A 125 -3.90 14.52 -14.57
N THR A 126 -2.64 14.18 -14.26
CA THR A 126 -2.03 14.33 -12.93
C THR A 126 -0.72 15.09 -13.07
N ILE A 127 -0.48 16.02 -12.15
CA ILE A 127 0.81 16.74 -12.07
C ILE A 127 1.93 15.73 -11.77
N PRO A 128 2.99 15.66 -12.58
CA PRO A 128 4.10 14.74 -12.35
C PRO A 128 4.67 14.85 -10.92
N PHE A 129 5.11 13.72 -10.35
CA PHE A 129 5.69 13.59 -9.00
C PHE A 129 4.76 13.91 -7.83
N THR A 130 3.49 14.15 -8.09
CA THR A 130 2.48 14.28 -7.03
C THR A 130 1.61 13.04 -6.98
N HIS A 131 0.97 12.80 -5.83
CA HIS A 131 0.04 11.68 -5.69
C HIS A 131 -1.42 12.15 -5.77
N ASN A 132 -1.89 12.90 -4.78
CA ASN A 132 -3.28 13.35 -4.70
C ASN A 132 -3.42 14.85 -4.39
N GLN A 133 -2.43 15.48 -3.78
CA GLN A 133 -2.48 16.89 -3.42
C GLN A 133 -1.14 17.62 -3.66
N ILE A 134 -1.22 18.92 -3.95
CA ILE A 134 -0.12 19.87 -3.99
C ILE A 134 -0.61 21.21 -3.46
N PHE A 135 0.08 21.79 -2.48
CA PHE A 135 -0.31 23.05 -1.83
C PHE A 135 -1.78 23.08 -1.34
N GLY A 136 -2.28 21.95 -0.81
CA GLY A 136 -3.62 21.83 -0.28
C GLY A 136 -4.76 21.74 -1.33
N LYS A 137 -4.39 21.62 -2.62
CA LYS A 137 -5.34 21.41 -3.74
C LYS A 137 -5.09 20.06 -4.39
N GLU A 138 -6.11 19.51 -5.05
CA GLU A 138 -5.95 18.27 -5.83
C GLU A 138 -4.92 18.48 -6.95
N SER A 139 -3.99 17.53 -7.06
CA SER A 139 -2.93 17.54 -8.09
C SER A 139 -3.31 16.77 -9.35
N TYR A 140 -4.59 16.44 -9.50
CA TYR A 140 -5.14 15.69 -10.63
C TYR A 140 -6.48 16.28 -11.08
N SER A 141 -6.90 15.92 -12.29
CA SER A 141 -8.20 16.29 -12.82
C SER A 141 -9.01 15.02 -13.17
N THR A 142 -10.29 15.04 -12.85
CA THR A 142 -11.24 13.98 -13.17
C THR A 142 -11.96 14.17 -14.50
N LEU A 143 -11.56 15.19 -15.30
CA LEU A 143 -12.13 15.44 -16.63
C LEU A 143 -11.96 14.25 -17.59
N ILE A 144 -10.87 13.49 -17.42
CA ILE A 144 -10.63 12.23 -18.12
C ILE A 144 -10.42 11.16 -17.07
N GLN A 145 -11.38 10.26 -16.93
CA GLN A 145 -11.27 9.05 -16.14
C GLN A 145 -11.38 7.82 -17.05
N LYS A 146 -10.55 6.83 -16.78
CA LYS A 146 -10.54 5.54 -17.48
C LYS A 146 -10.96 4.44 -16.53
N ASP A 147 -11.55 3.39 -17.11
CA ASP A 147 -11.86 2.16 -16.37
C ASP A 147 -10.58 1.51 -15.85
N TYR A 148 -10.74 0.77 -14.75
CA TYR A 148 -9.65 -0.02 -14.20
C TYR A 148 -9.12 -1.01 -15.22
N ARG A 149 -7.79 -1.01 -15.36
CA ARG A 149 -7.08 -1.99 -16.17
C ARG A 149 -5.69 -2.25 -15.59
N ARG A 150 -5.38 -3.51 -15.40
CA ARG A 150 -4.06 -4.00 -15.00
C ARG A 150 -3.36 -4.67 -16.16
N LEU A 151 -2.09 -4.36 -16.37
CA LEU A 151 -1.23 -5.06 -17.33
C LEU A 151 -0.71 -6.36 -16.70
N LYS A 152 -0.28 -7.29 -17.54
CA LYS A 152 0.29 -8.56 -17.07
C LYS A 152 1.58 -8.29 -16.28
N GLY A 153 1.67 -8.86 -15.08
CA GLY A 153 2.85 -8.87 -14.23
C GLY A 153 3.62 -10.18 -14.29
N PHE A 154 4.63 -10.30 -13.41
CA PHE A 154 5.43 -11.52 -13.30
C PHE A 154 4.76 -12.58 -12.41
N GLY A 155 3.75 -12.20 -11.61
CA GLY A 155 3.05 -13.10 -10.72
C GLY A 155 1.77 -12.50 -10.17
N HIS A 156 1.24 -13.18 -9.15
CA HIS A 156 0.03 -12.78 -8.42
C HIS A 156 0.37 -12.57 -6.94
N VAL A 157 -0.50 -11.88 -6.23
CA VAL A 157 -0.40 -11.73 -4.77
C VAL A 157 -0.45 -13.12 -4.13
N LYS A 158 0.46 -13.37 -3.20
CA LYS A 158 0.55 -14.62 -2.43
C LYS A 158 0.34 -14.35 -0.95
N ARG A 159 -0.11 -15.37 -0.21
CA ARG A 159 -0.09 -15.30 1.26
C ARG A 159 1.33 -15.03 1.73
N GLY A 160 1.47 -14.17 2.73
CA GLY A 160 2.75 -13.74 3.26
C GLY A 160 3.41 -12.58 2.52
N ASP A 161 2.99 -12.21 1.33
CA ASP A 161 3.54 -11.05 0.63
C ASP A 161 3.25 -9.75 1.41
N CYS A 162 4.25 -8.90 1.57
CA CYS A 162 4.02 -7.50 1.89
C CYS A 162 3.48 -6.80 0.65
N VAL A 163 2.31 -6.19 0.74
CA VAL A 163 1.61 -5.60 -0.40
C VAL A 163 1.38 -4.11 -0.14
N VAL A 164 1.72 -3.28 -1.14
CA VAL A 164 1.32 -1.86 -1.16
C VAL A 164 0.02 -1.74 -1.93
N PHE A 165 -0.96 -1.07 -1.35
CA PHE A 165 -2.29 -0.90 -1.93
C PHE A 165 -2.89 0.47 -1.56
N GLY A 166 -3.88 0.93 -2.33
CA GLY A 166 -4.69 2.10 -1.99
C GLY A 166 -5.62 1.79 -0.82
N PHE A 167 -5.72 2.69 0.14
CA PHE A 167 -6.58 2.52 1.32
C PHE A 167 -8.06 2.33 0.90
N PRO A 168 -8.72 1.21 1.23
CA PRO A 168 -10.05 0.91 0.72
C PRO A 168 -11.10 1.97 1.08
N ASN A 169 -11.08 2.46 2.33
CA ASN A 169 -11.97 3.51 2.81
C ASN A 169 -11.56 4.94 2.40
N GLY A 170 -10.45 5.09 1.68
CA GLY A 170 -9.94 6.39 1.21
C GLY A 170 -10.64 6.95 -0.04
N ASP A 171 -11.80 6.43 -0.40
CA ASP A 171 -12.66 6.95 -1.48
C ASP A 171 -13.29 8.30 -1.11
N THR A 172 -13.62 8.51 0.15
CA THR A 172 -14.13 9.78 0.68
C THR A 172 -13.22 10.22 1.82
N VAL A 173 -12.75 11.47 1.80
CA VAL A 173 -11.89 12.05 2.83
C VAL A 173 -12.35 13.45 3.21
N LEU A 174 -12.12 13.84 4.46
CA LEU A 174 -12.30 15.21 4.89
C LEU A 174 -11.12 16.06 4.40
N ARG A 175 -11.39 17.19 3.73
CA ARG A 175 -10.35 18.08 3.19
C ARG A 175 -9.36 18.56 4.26
N LYS A 176 -9.86 18.84 5.46
CA LYS A 176 -9.05 19.33 6.60
C LYS A 176 -8.36 18.22 7.39
N ALA A 177 -8.80 16.96 7.26
CA ALA A 177 -8.25 15.81 7.98
C ALA A 177 -8.17 14.58 7.04
N PRO A 178 -7.37 14.64 5.96
CA PRO A 178 -7.35 13.62 4.93
C PRO A 178 -6.75 12.27 5.38
N ALA A 179 -6.11 12.22 6.53
CA ALA A 179 -5.56 11.01 7.12
C ALA A 179 -6.59 10.20 7.94
N GLU A 180 -7.74 10.82 8.28
CA GLU A 180 -8.78 10.17 9.07
C GLU A 180 -9.68 9.30 8.15
N ASP A 181 -10.13 8.16 8.67
CA ASP A 181 -11.11 7.32 7.99
C ASP A 181 -12.50 7.95 8.11
N TYR A 182 -12.98 8.56 7.02
CA TYR A 182 -14.29 9.20 6.96
C TYR A 182 -15.44 8.25 7.37
N HIS A 183 -15.40 7.01 6.92
CA HIS A 183 -16.45 6.03 7.21
C HIS A 183 -16.46 5.61 8.67
N ALA A 184 -15.29 5.48 9.30
CA ALA A 184 -15.18 5.24 10.74
C ALA A 184 -15.70 6.44 11.53
N LEU A 185 -15.35 7.66 11.15
CA LEU A 185 -15.87 8.87 11.79
C LEU A 185 -17.40 8.94 11.70
N VAL A 186 -17.98 8.61 10.54
CA VAL A 186 -19.45 8.59 10.38
C VAL A 186 -20.12 7.55 11.28
N ARG A 187 -19.51 6.37 11.44
CA ARG A 187 -20.05 5.33 12.37
C ARG A 187 -20.00 5.76 13.83
N ILE A 188 -18.94 6.43 14.23
CA ILE A 188 -18.71 6.82 15.63
C ILE A 188 -19.46 8.10 15.99
N LEU A 189 -19.38 9.12 15.14
CA LEU A 189 -19.88 10.48 15.43
C LEU A 189 -21.25 10.80 14.83
N GLY A 190 -21.68 10.03 13.81
CA GLY A 190 -22.86 10.32 13.01
C GLY A 190 -22.60 11.29 11.84
N ARG A 191 -23.43 11.19 10.78
CA ARG A 191 -23.25 11.95 9.53
C ARG A 191 -23.27 13.46 9.72
N ASP A 192 -24.23 13.96 10.50
CA ASP A 192 -24.41 15.41 10.67
C ASP A 192 -23.20 16.05 11.34
N LYS A 193 -22.63 15.37 12.35
CA LYS A 193 -21.46 15.86 13.05
C LYS A 193 -20.22 15.83 12.15
N VAL A 194 -20.04 14.77 11.36
CA VAL A 194 -18.93 14.69 10.40
C VAL A 194 -19.07 15.72 9.29
N ALA A 195 -20.27 15.97 8.78
CA ALA A 195 -20.52 17.03 7.79
C ALA A 195 -20.16 18.43 8.32
N SER A 196 -20.32 18.67 9.62
CA SER A 196 -19.91 19.93 10.26
C SER A 196 -18.39 20.12 10.39
N LEU A 197 -17.60 19.05 10.27
CA LEU A 197 -16.13 19.12 10.34
C LEU A 197 -15.49 19.72 9.08
N GLY A 198 -16.20 19.71 7.95
CA GLY A 198 -15.74 20.34 6.72
C GLY A 198 -16.14 19.63 5.43
N GLU A 199 -15.62 20.15 4.34
CA GLU A 199 -15.85 19.64 3.00
C GLU A 199 -15.23 18.25 2.81
N THR A 200 -15.95 17.37 2.09
CA THR A 200 -15.45 16.05 1.68
C THR A 200 -14.94 16.07 0.24
N ILE A 201 -13.95 15.23 -0.02
CA ILE A 201 -13.39 15.00 -1.34
C ILE A 201 -13.58 13.52 -1.68
N VAL A 202 -14.12 13.24 -2.87
CA VAL A 202 -14.19 11.89 -3.43
C VAL A 202 -12.94 11.63 -4.26
N ARG A 203 -12.21 10.57 -3.93
CA ARG A 203 -10.95 10.22 -4.60
C ARG A 203 -11.11 9.00 -5.50
N PRO A 204 -10.67 9.06 -6.77
CA PRO A 204 -10.51 7.88 -7.61
C PRO A 204 -9.55 6.86 -6.98
N VAL A 205 -9.68 5.59 -7.36
CA VAL A 205 -8.88 4.48 -6.77
C VAL A 205 -7.38 4.72 -6.87
N ASP A 206 -6.89 5.28 -7.99
CA ASP A 206 -5.46 5.58 -8.19
C ASP A 206 -4.97 6.84 -7.45
N LYS A 207 -5.86 7.53 -6.71
CA LYS A 207 -5.56 8.72 -5.90
C LYS A 207 -5.75 8.52 -4.39
N LYS A 208 -6.14 7.31 -3.97
CA LYS A 208 -6.26 6.94 -2.56
C LYS A 208 -4.88 6.85 -1.90
N ASP A 209 -4.79 7.19 -0.63
CA ASP A 209 -3.54 7.06 0.13
C ASP A 209 -3.05 5.62 0.15
N HIS A 210 -1.72 5.43 0.13
CA HIS A 210 -1.13 4.09 0.05
C HIS A 210 -0.81 3.53 1.44
N TYR A 211 -1.21 2.29 1.64
CA TYR A 211 -0.88 1.49 2.82
C TYR A 211 -0.01 0.31 2.42
N VAL A 212 0.76 -0.20 3.38
CA VAL A 212 1.48 -1.46 3.25
C VAL A 212 1.08 -2.38 4.39
N LYS A 213 0.67 -3.61 4.04
CA LYS A 213 0.29 -4.66 4.99
C LYS A 213 0.72 -6.02 4.42
N ARG A 214 0.62 -7.05 5.24
CA ARG A 214 0.83 -8.43 4.83
C ARG A 214 -0.48 -9.02 4.33
N CYS A 215 -0.46 -9.65 3.16
CA CYS A 215 -1.58 -10.42 2.65
C CYS A 215 -1.67 -11.73 3.46
N VAL A 216 -2.72 -11.87 4.26
CA VAL A 216 -2.93 -13.06 5.10
C VAL A 216 -3.96 -14.01 4.52
N ALA A 217 -4.92 -13.53 3.71
CA ALA A 217 -5.86 -14.38 3.03
C ALA A 217 -6.09 -13.94 1.58
N LEU A 218 -6.27 -14.92 0.70
CA LEU A 218 -6.46 -14.81 -0.75
C LEU A 218 -7.94 -15.01 -1.11
N PRO A 219 -8.34 -14.64 -2.34
CA PRO A 219 -9.70 -14.92 -2.84
C PRO A 219 -10.06 -16.40 -2.70
N GLY A 220 -11.22 -16.68 -2.12
CA GLY A 220 -11.72 -18.04 -1.86
C GLY A 220 -11.29 -18.67 -0.54
N ASP A 221 -10.35 -18.06 0.20
CA ASP A 221 -9.96 -18.53 1.53
C ASP A 221 -11.05 -18.25 2.57
N THR A 222 -11.08 -19.07 3.62
CA THR A 222 -11.81 -18.78 4.86
C THR A 222 -10.82 -18.43 5.97
N LEU A 223 -10.89 -17.20 6.44
CA LEU A 223 -10.00 -16.64 7.46
C LEU A 223 -10.65 -16.75 8.85
N GLU A 224 -9.87 -17.16 9.83
CA GLU A 224 -10.16 -16.97 11.26
C GLU A 224 -8.93 -16.37 11.96
N VAL A 225 -9.17 -15.57 12.99
CA VAL A 225 -8.13 -15.14 13.94
C VAL A 225 -8.52 -15.68 15.32
N LYS A 226 -7.61 -16.44 15.93
CA LYS A 226 -7.76 -17.00 17.27
C LYS A 226 -6.54 -16.61 18.09
N GLU A 227 -6.75 -15.89 19.19
CA GLU A 227 -5.64 -15.37 20.01
C GLU A 227 -4.62 -14.57 19.19
N GLY A 228 -5.12 -13.70 18.28
CA GLY A 228 -4.30 -12.90 17.37
C GLY A 228 -3.63 -13.68 16.23
N LEU A 229 -3.69 -15.03 16.24
CA LEU A 229 -3.05 -15.90 15.25
C LEU A 229 -4.00 -16.21 14.09
N VAL A 230 -3.47 -16.17 12.88
CA VAL A 230 -4.22 -16.39 11.64
C VAL A 230 -4.38 -17.88 11.37
N TRP A 231 -5.59 -18.27 11.02
CA TRP A 231 -5.96 -19.60 10.54
C TRP A 231 -6.62 -19.45 9.17
N ILE A 232 -6.20 -20.27 8.22
CA ILE A 232 -6.75 -20.27 6.86
C ILE A 232 -7.27 -21.66 6.54
N ASN A 233 -8.55 -21.74 6.18
CA ASN A 233 -9.23 -23.00 5.86
C ASN A 233 -9.08 -24.04 6.97
N GLY A 234 -9.12 -23.58 8.24
CA GLY A 234 -8.97 -24.41 9.43
C GLY A 234 -7.54 -24.79 9.81
N VAL A 235 -6.53 -24.32 9.06
CA VAL A 235 -5.11 -24.59 9.33
C VAL A 235 -4.44 -23.33 9.83
N ARG A 236 -3.69 -23.43 10.92
CA ARG A 236 -2.91 -22.32 11.49
C ARG A 236 -1.75 -21.96 10.54
N GLU A 237 -1.66 -20.68 10.19
CA GLU A 237 -0.55 -20.16 9.39
C GLU A 237 0.75 -20.06 10.20
N GLU A 238 1.88 -20.22 9.51
CA GLU A 238 3.20 -20.00 10.12
C GLU A 238 3.36 -18.54 10.56
N GLN A 239 4.04 -18.35 11.69
CA GLN A 239 4.33 -17.01 12.19
C GLN A 239 5.53 -16.40 11.44
N TYR A 240 5.38 -15.16 11.00
CA TYR A 240 6.46 -14.41 10.41
C TYR A 240 7.44 -13.90 11.50
N PRO A 241 8.75 -13.86 11.26
CA PRO A 241 9.73 -13.48 12.28
C PRO A 241 9.52 -12.06 12.87
N GLY A 242 8.88 -11.17 12.12
CA GLY A 242 8.56 -9.80 12.56
C GLY A 242 7.23 -9.63 13.28
N LEU A 243 6.49 -10.72 13.50
CA LEU A 243 5.16 -10.66 14.11
C LEU A 243 5.23 -10.22 15.57
N GLN A 244 4.44 -9.21 15.94
CA GLN A 244 4.43 -8.60 17.26
C GLN A 244 3.02 -8.53 17.84
N PHE A 245 2.95 -8.77 19.17
CA PHE A 245 1.74 -8.61 19.96
C PHE A 245 1.98 -7.70 21.16
N SER A 246 0.92 -7.15 21.73
CA SER A 246 0.94 -6.44 23.00
C SER A 246 0.86 -7.42 24.16
N TYR A 247 1.72 -7.20 25.15
CA TYR A 247 1.73 -7.95 26.39
C TYR A 247 1.65 -7.00 27.57
N ARG A 248 0.96 -7.43 28.62
CA ARG A 248 1.02 -6.79 29.92
C ARG A 248 2.21 -7.38 30.68
N VAL A 249 3.10 -6.53 31.17
CA VAL A 249 4.31 -6.93 31.89
C VAL A 249 4.25 -6.37 33.30
N VAL A 250 4.13 -7.23 34.32
CA VAL A 250 4.13 -6.88 35.74
C VAL A 250 5.55 -7.01 36.28
N THR A 251 5.99 -5.99 37.03
CA THR A 251 7.32 -5.95 37.64
C THR A 251 7.24 -5.90 39.18
N ASN A 252 8.36 -6.11 39.85
CA ASN A 252 8.48 -6.02 41.31
C ASN A 252 8.53 -4.56 41.85
N GLY A 253 7.97 -3.62 41.10
CA GLY A 253 8.03 -2.19 41.41
C GLY A 253 9.21 -1.46 40.80
N GLN A 254 10.16 -2.18 40.21
CA GLN A 254 11.32 -1.59 39.51
C GLN A 254 11.09 -1.58 37.99
N LYS A 255 11.35 -0.44 37.37
CA LYS A 255 11.33 -0.32 35.89
C LYS A 255 12.40 -1.21 35.25
N ILE A 256 12.11 -1.73 34.08
CA ILE A 256 13.14 -2.38 33.24
C ILE A 256 14.17 -1.34 32.85
N ASN A 257 15.45 -1.68 32.94
CA ASN A 257 16.55 -0.77 32.59
C ASN A 257 16.43 -0.31 31.14
N THR A 258 16.54 1.00 30.93
CA THR A 258 16.45 1.62 29.58
C THR A 258 17.40 0.99 28.57
N LYS A 259 18.64 0.64 28.98
CA LYS A 259 19.60 -0.03 28.12
C LYS A 259 19.12 -1.43 27.67
N THR A 260 18.40 -2.15 28.54
CA THR A 260 17.79 -3.44 28.21
C THR A 260 16.67 -3.24 27.20
N ILE A 261 15.80 -2.25 27.40
CA ILE A 261 14.74 -1.87 26.47
C ILE A 261 15.31 -1.52 25.08
N GLU A 262 16.35 -0.70 25.04
CA GLU A 262 17.06 -0.32 23.80
C GLU A 262 17.73 -1.53 23.13
N LYS A 263 18.31 -2.45 23.90
CA LYS A 263 18.92 -3.70 23.38
C LYS A 263 17.86 -4.59 22.73
N LEU A 264 16.67 -4.68 23.30
CA LEU A 264 15.53 -5.32 22.68
C LEU A 264 15.05 -4.61 21.40
N GLY A 265 15.55 -3.40 21.15
CA GLY A 265 15.16 -2.55 20.02
C GLY A 265 13.78 -1.94 20.18
N ILE A 266 13.31 -1.78 21.40
CA ILE A 266 12.10 -1.04 21.77
C ILE A 266 12.53 0.40 22.04
N ASN A 267 11.74 1.36 21.55
CA ASN A 267 11.95 2.76 21.87
C ASN A 267 11.40 3.06 23.29
N PRO A 268 12.25 3.46 24.25
CA PRO A 268 11.80 3.71 25.60
C PRO A 268 10.71 4.80 25.70
N SER A 269 10.67 5.74 24.75
CA SER A 269 9.68 6.81 24.72
C SER A 269 8.28 6.34 24.33
N GLU A 270 8.14 5.12 23.77
CA GLU A 270 6.88 4.51 23.39
C GLU A 270 6.28 3.66 24.53
N LEU A 271 7.03 3.48 25.62
CA LEU A 271 6.60 2.69 26.77
C LEU A 271 6.04 3.56 27.88
N TYR A 272 4.84 3.23 28.30
CA TYR A 272 4.26 3.78 29.52
C TYR A 272 4.44 2.77 30.67
N TYR A 273 5.01 3.24 31.78
CA TYR A 273 5.10 2.49 33.03
C TYR A 273 4.03 2.99 34.00
N ASP A 274 3.16 2.11 34.45
CA ASP A 274 2.12 2.44 35.43
C ASP A 274 2.64 2.19 36.86
N PRO A 275 2.83 3.25 37.68
CA PRO A 275 3.27 3.06 39.07
C PRO A 275 2.18 2.50 39.99
N SER A 276 0.89 2.62 39.63
CA SER A 276 -0.24 2.14 40.42
C SER A 276 -0.46 0.62 40.25
N LEU A 277 -0.10 0.10 39.10
CA LEU A 277 -0.05 -1.30 38.76
C LEU A 277 1.36 -1.63 38.28
N PRO A 278 2.36 -1.83 39.21
CA PRO A 278 3.78 -1.81 38.86
C PRO A 278 4.11 -2.64 37.62
N GLY A 279 4.32 -1.96 36.47
CA GLY A 279 4.55 -2.64 35.21
C GLY A 279 4.26 -1.81 33.98
N TYR A 280 4.18 -2.49 32.85
CA TYR A 280 3.88 -1.95 31.54
C TYR A 280 2.54 -2.54 31.07
N PRO A 281 1.45 -1.75 31.02
CA PRO A 281 0.13 -2.24 30.61
C PRO A 281 0.09 -2.71 29.15
N ALA A 282 0.99 -2.17 28.29
CA ALA A 282 1.13 -2.58 26.90
C ALA A 282 2.60 -2.51 26.48
N MET A 283 3.20 -3.64 26.24
CA MET A 283 4.56 -3.76 25.67
C MET A 283 4.50 -4.60 24.41
N ILE A 284 4.90 -4.02 23.27
CA ILE A 284 4.87 -4.68 21.96
C ILE A 284 6.11 -5.54 21.82
N LEU A 285 5.93 -6.87 21.72
CA LEU A 285 7.02 -7.84 21.69
C LEU A 285 6.83 -8.85 20.55
N THR A 286 7.96 -9.28 19.97
CA THR A 286 8.01 -10.52 19.19
C THR A 286 8.11 -11.74 20.14
N SER A 287 7.93 -12.95 19.60
CA SER A 287 8.09 -14.17 20.40
C SER A 287 9.50 -14.31 21.01
N GLU A 288 10.55 -13.86 20.29
CA GLU A 288 11.93 -13.85 20.80
C GLU A 288 12.10 -12.87 21.97
N MET A 289 11.64 -11.62 21.79
CA MET A 289 11.68 -10.59 22.83
C MET A 289 10.87 -10.97 24.06
N LEU A 290 9.74 -11.64 23.88
CA LEU A 290 8.92 -12.17 24.97
C LEU A 290 9.72 -13.12 25.88
N GLY A 291 10.51 -14.02 25.28
CA GLY A 291 11.42 -14.90 26.03
C GLY A 291 12.47 -14.13 26.83
N GLU A 292 13.09 -13.11 26.21
CA GLU A 292 14.08 -12.25 26.89
C GLU A 292 13.46 -11.44 28.03
N VAL A 293 12.26 -10.88 27.84
CA VAL A 293 11.56 -10.09 28.88
C VAL A 293 11.13 -10.99 30.05
N LYS A 294 10.61 -12.20 29.80
CA LYS A 294 10.26 -13.17 30.84
C LYS A 294 11.46 -13.60 31.70
N ALA A 295 12.65 -13.57 31.14
CA ALA A 295 13.88 -13.94 31.86
C ALA A 295 14.46 -12.82 32.72
N LEU A 296 13.90 -11.61 32.71
CA LEU A 296 14.42 -10.49 33.50
C LEU A 296 14.09 -10.65 35.00
N PRO A 297 15.03 -10.40 35.90
CA PRO A 297 14.87 -10.68 37.33
C PRO A 297 13.83 -9.78 38.04
N ASN A 298 13.50 -8.63 37.46
CA ASN A 298 12.49 -7.71 37.99
C ASN A 298 11.11 -7.90 37.34
N VAL A 299 10.93 -8.83 36.40
CA VAL A 299 9.64 -9.19 35.81
C VAL A 299 9.05 -10.33 36.64
N ILE A 300 7.81 -10.14 37.10
CA ILE A 300 7.06 -11.11 37.90
C ILE A 300 6.15 -11.94 37.00
N GLU A 301 5.46 -11.26 36.06
CA GLU A 301 4.45 -11.88 35.21
C GLU A 301 4.42 -11.19 33.84
N VAL A 302 4.18 -11.99 32.80
CA VAL A 302 3.87 -11.49 31.46
C VAL A 302 2.64 -12.24 30.96
N SER A 303 1.57 -11.49 30.69
CA SER A 303 0.29 -12.02 30.19
C SER A 303 -0.06 -11.40 28.83
N ASP A 304 -0.80 -12.14 28.03
CA ASP A 304 -1.32 -11.68 26.75
C ASP A 304 -2.31 -10.54 26.96
N ASN A 305 -2.33 -9.59 26.03
CA ASN A 305 -3.21 -8.42 26.09
C ASN A 305 -4.25 -8.50 24.97
N PHE A 306 -4.96 -9.64 24.91
CA PHE A 306 -5.98 -9.88 23.90
C PHE A 306 -7.28 -9.15 24.22
N GLU A 307 -7.91 -8.65 23.18
CA GLU A 307 -9.25 -8.08 23.24
C GLU A 307 -10.29 -9.20 23.17
N THR A 308 -11.01 -9.38 24.27
CA THR A 308 -12.00 -10.46 24.42
C THR A 308 -13.44 -9.99 24.49
N ASP A 309 -13.67 -8.68 24.64
CA ASP A 309 -15.02 -8.12 24.73
C ASP A 309 -15.47 -7.48 23.41
N PRO A 310 -16.33 -8.14 22.63
CA PRO A 310 -16.80 -7.61 21.36
C PRO A 310 -17.60 -6.29 21.51
N ALA A 311 -18.23 -6.03 22.65
CA ALA A 311 -19.09 -4.87 22.84
C ALA A 311 -18.30 -3.55 22.84
N LEU A 312 -17.02 -3.59 23.20
CA LEU A 312 -16.17 -2.39 23.27
C LEU A 312 -15.85 -1.79 21.89
N TYR A 313 -15.78 -2.64 20.84
CA TYR A 313 -15.26 -2.25 19.54
C TYR A 313 -16.17 -2.62 18.36
N CYS A 314 -17.43 -2.99 18.60
CA CYS A 314 -18.35 -3.41 17.54
C CYS A 314 -18.55 -2.38 16.40
N LYS A 315 -18.38 -1.08 16.67
CA LYS A 315 -18.43 -0.01 15.66
C LYS A 315 -17.12 0.21 14.92
N GLU A 316 -16.02 -0.33 15.41
CA GLU A 316 -14.69 -0.18 14.83
C GLU A 316 -14.25 -1.42 14.05
N ILE A 317 -14.62 -2.61 14.53
CA ILE A 317 -14.26 -3.90 13.93
C ILE A 317 -15.27 -4.27 12.84
N PHE A 318 -14.74 -4.61 11.67
CA PHE A 318 -15.55 -5.14 10.56
C PHE A 318 -16.27 -6.44 10.96
N PRO A 319 -17.55 -6.66 10.62
CA PRO A 319 -18.41 -5.89 9.72
C PRO A 319 -19.27 -4.80 10.40
N PHE A 320 -18.87 -4.29 11.56
CA PHE A 320 -19.51 -3.19 12.29
C PHE A 320 -20.91 -3.50 12.83
N THR A 321 -21.14 -4.75 13.20
CA THR A 321 -22.42 -5.23 13.74
C THR A 321 -22.25 -5.76 15.16
N ASP A 322 -23.21 -5.49 16.02
CA ASP A 322 -23.21 -5.94 17.41
C ASP A 322 -23.27 -7.48 17.52
N ASN A 323 -23.76 -8.15 16.47
CA ASN A 323 -23.99 -9.60 16.47
C ASN A 323 -22.80 -10.43 15.95
N SER A 324 -21.72 -9.81 15.45
CA SER A 324 -20.59 -10.56 14.92
C SER A 324 -19.85 -11.35 15.99
N GLY A 325 -19.81 -10.83 17.22
CA GLY A 325 -19.01 -11.39 18.31
C GLY A 325 -17.50 -11.29 18.06
N TRP A 326 -17.06 -10.52 17.06
CA TRP A 326 -15.66 -10.43 16.65
C TRP A 326 -14.93 -9.31 17.36
N THR A 327 -13.66 -9.59 17.68
CA THR A 327 -12.71 -8.61 18.17
C THR A 327 -11.49 -8.61 17.22
N ARG A 328 -10.50 -7.75 17.47
CA ARG A 328 -9.26 -7.78 16.69
C ARG A 328 -8.44 -9.05 16.88
N ASP A 329 -8.63 -9.80 18.00
CA ASP A 329 -7.86 -10.99 18.36
C ASP A 329 -8.67 -12.29 18.22
N PHE A 330 -10.00 -12.18 18.12
CA PHE A 330 -10.94 -13.29 17.86
C PHE A 330 -11.88 -12.86 16.74
N PHE A 331 -11.58 -13.27 15.50
CA PHE A 331 -12.22 -12.75 14.30
C PHE A 331 -12.57 -13.88 13.33
N GLY A 332 -13.71 -13.82 12.71
CA GLY A 332 -14.16 -14.83 11.73
C GLY A 332 -15.02 -15.94 12.34
N PRO A 333 -15.33 -17.00 11.57
CA PRO A 333 -14.83 -17.25 10.22
C PRO A 333 -15.34 -16.26 9.18
N LEU A 334 -14.45 -15.81 8.28
CA LEU A 334 -14.76 -14.90 7.19
C LEU A 334 -14.30 -15.48 5.85
N TRP A 335 -15.23 -15.72 4.92
CA TRP A 335 -14.88 -16.11 3.55
C TRP A 335 -14.48 -14.90 2.74
N ILE A 336 -13.37 -15.01 2.00
CA ILE A 336 -12.80 -13.93 1.19
C ILE A 336 -13.38 -14.01 -0.23
N PRO A 337 -14.09 -12.96 -0.69
CA PRO A 337 -14.75 -12.98 -1.99
C PRO A 337 -13.77 -13.19 -3.15
N GLN A 338 -14.22 -14.01 -4.13
CA GLN A 338 -13.49 -14.35 -5.33
C GLN A 338 -14.28 -13.95 -6.56
N LYS A 339 -13.59 -13.40 -7.55
CA LYS A 339 -14.18 -13.03 -8.84
C LYS A 339 -14.95 -14.17 -9.49
N GLY A 340 -16.16 -13.85 -9.94
CA GLY A 340 -17.05 -14.81 -10.65
C GLY A 340 -17.79 -15.77 -9.73
N VAL A 341 -17.53 -15.76 -8.43
CA VAL A 341 -18.30 -16.56 -7.47
C VAL A 341 -19.58 -15.80 -7.10
N THR A 342 -20.69 -16.53 -7.06
CA THR A 342 -22.01 -16.02 -6.67
C THR A 342 -22.34 -16.46 -5.25
N VAL A 343 -22.80 -15.52 -4.42
CA VAL A 343 -23.28 -15.78 -3.06
C VAL A 343 -24.75 -15.40 -2.93
N LYS A 344 -25.51 -16.15 -2.13
CA LYS A 344 -26.86 -15.72 -1.72
C LYS A 344 -26.71 -14.55 -0.72
N LEU A 345 -27.50 -13.49 -0.93
CA LEU A 345 -27.56 -12.38 0.02
C LEU A 345 -28.62 -12.68 1.08
N THR A 346 -28.21 -12.52 2.33
CA THR A 346 -29.06 -12.65 3.51
C THR A 346 -28.89 -11.42 4.40
N GLU A 347 -29.81 -11.17 5.31
CA GLU A 347 -29.66 -10.08 6.29
C GLU A 347 -28.39 -10.23 7.14
N GLU A 348 -27.96 -11.48 7.42
CA GLU A 348 -26.77 -11.77 8.22
C GLU A 348 -25.46 -11.45 7.48
N ASN A 349 -25.37 -11.75 6.16
CA ASN A 349 -24.15 -11.56 5.40
C ASN A 349 -24.10 -10.24 4.59
N LEU A 350 -25.20 -9.52 4.50
CA LEU A 350 -25.27 -8.24 3.82
C LEU A 350 -24.25 -7.23 4.35
N PRO A 351 -24.04 -7.07 5.66
CA PRO A 351 -23.02 -6.14 6.18
C PRO A 351 -21.58 -6.46 5.72
N LEU A 352 -21.30 -7.72 5.39
CA LEU A 352 -20.00 -8.13 4.85
C LEU A 352 -19.81 -7.63 3.40
N TYR A 353 -20.88 -7.58 2.60
CA TYR A 353 -20.80 -7.41 1.15
C TYR A 353 -21.36 -6.08 0.62
N GLU A 354 -22.14 -5.35 1.42
CA GLU A 354 -22.77 -4.09 1.00
C GLU A 354 -21.77 -3.11 0.38
N ARG A 355 -20.61 -2.92 1.04
CA ARG A 355 -19.57 -2.02 0.55
C ARG A 355 -18.87 -2.56 -0.70
N ILE A 356 -18.73 -3.86 -0.83
CA ILE A 356 -18.25 -4.50 -2.06
C ILE A 356 -19.16 -4.16 -3.22
N ILE A 357 -20.46 -4.40 -3.04
CA ILE A 357 -21.47 -4.20 -4.08
C ILE A 357 -21.52 -2.73 -4.51
N THR A 358 -21.63 -1.82 -3.54
CA THR A 358 -21.87 -0.40 -3.81
C THR A 358 -20.60 0.37 -4.21
N ALA A 359 -19.53 0.24 -3.43
CA ALA A 359 -18.36 1.11 -3.57
C ALA A 359 -17.24 0.49 -4.42
N TYR A 360 -17.02 -0.83 -4.35
CA TYR A 360 -15.89 -1.45 -5.03
C TYR A 360 -16.26 -2.02 -6.41
N ASP A 361 -17.41 -2.68 -6.50
CA ASP A 361 -17.90 -3.24 -7.77
C ASP A 361 -18.82 -2.28 -8.52
N ASN A 362 -19.12 -1.11 -7.92
CA ASN A 362 -20.01 -0.08 -8.47
C ASN A 362 -21.30 -0.68 -9.05
N SER A 363 -22.00 -1.47 -8.22
CA SER A 363 -23.24 -2.17 -8.56
C SER A 363 -24.41 -1.60 -7.79
N ASP A 364 -25.61 -1.79 -8.33
CA ASP A 364 -26.86 -1.40 -7.67
C ASP A 364 -27.21 -2.41 -6.57
N LEU A 365 -27.20 -1.94 -5.32
CA LEU A 365 -27.54 -2.77 -4.15
C LEU A 365 -29.01 -3.23 -4.20
N GLN A 366 -29.94 -2.37 -4.65
CA GLN A 366 -31.36 -2.73 -4.71
C GLN A 366 -31.59 -3.84 -5.72
N GLN A 367 -30.92 -3.78 -6.86
CA GLN A 367 -30.96 -4.85 -7.87
C GLN A 367 -30.42 -6.16 -7.31
N ALA A 368 -29.30 -6.13 -6.59
CA ALA A 368 -28.72 -7.31 -5.97
C ALA A 368 -29.64 -7.92 -4.90
N LEU A 369 -30.29 -7.08 -4.08
CA LEU A 369 -31.24 -7.54 -3.06
C LEU A 369 -32.51 -8.14 -3.69
N GLN A 370 -33.01 -7.59 -4.78
CA GLN A 370 -34.14 -8.14 -5.52
C GLN A 370 -33.82 -9.50 -6.16
N ALA A 371 -32.57 -9.66 -6.64
CA ALA A 371 -32.09 -10.95 -7.17
C ALA A 371 -31.87 -12.00 -6.07
N GLY A 372 -31.66 -11.58 -4.82
CA GLY A 372 -31.35 -12.44 -3.68
C GLY A 372 -29.94 -13.05 -3.74
N GLU A 373 -29.13 -12.64 -4.70
CA GLU A 373 -27.76 -13.14 -4.90
C GLU A 373 -26.86 -12.09 -5.52
N TYR A 374 -25.54 -12.27 -5.38
CA TYR A 374 -24.56 -11.37 -5.96
C TYR A 374 -23.34 -12.13 -6.48
N THR A 375 -22.88 -11.79 -7.70
CA THR A 375 -21.66 -12.32 -8.31
C THR A 375 -20.56 -11.27 -8.26
N PHE A 376 -19.44 -11.58 -7.59
CA PHE A 376 -18.32 -10.64 -7.42
C PHE A 376 -17.62 -10.36 -8.74
N LYS A 377 -17.34 -9.07 -9.01
CA LYS A 377 -16.74 -8.61 -10.27
C LYS A 377 -15.21 -8.67 -10.26
N GLN A 378 -14.57 -8.67 -9.08
CA GLN A 378 -13.13 -8.73 -8.91
C GLN A 378 -12.73 -9.60 -7.70
N ASP A 379 -11.44 -9.88 -7.57
CA ASP A 379 -10.87 -10.59 -6.44
C ASP A 379 -10.69 -9.66 -5.23
N TYR A 380 -10.75 -10.25 -4.03
CA TYR A 380 -10.58 -9.54 -2.76
C TYR A 380 -9.51 -10.22 -1.91
N TYR A 381 -8.86 -9.43 -1.08
CA TYR A 381 -7.79 -9.87 -0.21
C TYR A 381 -8.05 -9.41 1.22
N PHE A 382 -7.41 -10.08 2.18
CA PHE A 382 -7.41 -9.62 3.57
C PHE A 382 -5.99 -9.33 4.02
N MET A 383 -5.77 -8.12 4.51
CA MET A 383 -4.46 -7.55 4.79
C MET A 383 -4.32 -7.25 6.28
N MET A 384 -3.25 -7.75 6.92
CA MET A 384 -2.98 -7.47 8.33
C MET A 384 -1.57 -6.92 8.52
N GLY A 385 -1.40 -6.05 9.53
CA GLY A 385 -0.08 -5.58 9.93
C GLY A 385 0.68 -6.62 10.75
N ASP A 386 2.01 -6.62 10.66
CA ASP A 386 2.85 -7.50 11.47
C ASP A 386 2.89 -7.06 12.93
N ASN A 387 2.69 -5.77 13.21
CA ASN A 387 2.45 -5.25 14.56
C ASN A 387 0.96 -5.31 14.88
N ARG A 388 0.48 -6.48 15.31
CA ARG A 388 -0.95 -6.85 15.40
C ARG A 388 -1.80 -5.88 16.20
N HIS A 389 -1.30 -5.36 17.32
CA HIS A 389 -2.03 -4.46 18.20
C HIS A 389 -1.77 -2.97 17.92
N ASN A 390 -0.85 -2.66 16.99
CA ASN A 390 -0.57 -1.30 16.53
C ASN A 390 -0.71 -1.19 15.00
N SER A 391 -1.80 -1.76 14.49
CA SER A 391 -2.11 -1.76 13.06
C SER A 391 -3.58 -1.52 12.82
N LEU A 392 -3.88 -0.45 12.11
CA LEU A 392 -5.16 -0.29 11.43
C LEU A 392 -5.07 -1.08 10.13
N ASP A 393 -5.89 -2.15 9.98
CA ASP A 393 -5.83 -3.10 8.87
C ASP A 393 -7.21 -3.70 8.54
N SER A 394 -7.28 -4.78 7.75
CA SER A 394 -8.54 -5.34 7.28
C SER A 394 -9.51 -5.77 8.38
N ARG A 395 -9.04 -5.99 9.60
CA ARG A 395 -9.94 -6.21 10.76
C ARG A 395 -10.83 -5.00 11.04
N TYR A 396 -10.40 -3.80 10.60
CA TYR A 396 -11.10 -2.52 10.82
C TYR A 396 -11.85 -2.02 9.59
N TRP A 397 -11.38 -2.27 8.37
CA TRP A 397 -12.06 -1.78 7.15
C TRP A 397 -12.59 -2.88 6.23
N GLY A 398 -12.29 -4.16 6.52
CA GLY A 398 -12.72 -5.29 5.70
C GLY A 398 -11.79 -5.58 4.53
N PHE A 399 -12.36 -5.92 3.41
CA PHE A 399 -11.66 -6.42 2.23
C PHE A 399 -10.85 -5.34 1.49
N VAL A 400 -9.78 -5.79 0.84
CA VAL A 400 -8.99 -4.99 -0.10
C VAL A 400 -9.24 -5.50 -1.52
N PRO A 401 -9.86 -4.69 -2.40
CA PRO A 401 -10.15 -5.09 -3.78
C PRO A 401 -8.86 -5.19 -4.62
N GLU A 402 -8.89 -6.02 -5.67
CA GLU A 402 -7.77 -6.19 -6.60
C GLU A 402 -7.32 -4.88 -7.25
N ASP A 403 -8.25 -4.03 -7.65
CA ASP A 403 -7.98 -2.75 -8.29
C ASP A 403 -7.23 -1.75 -7.39
N HIS A 404 -7.21 -1.98 -6.06
CA HIS A 404 -6.45 -1.19 -5.09
C HIS A 404 -4.98 -1.64 -4.98
N ILE A 405 -4.62 -2.85 -5.41
CA ILE A 405 -3.25 -3.38 -5.31
C ILE A 405 -2.30 -2.55 -6.20
N VAL A 406 -1.23 -2.02 -5.60
CA VAL A 406 -0.22 -1.21 -6.29
C VAL A 406 1.00 -2.02 -6.69
N GLY A 407 1.58 -2.78 -5.75
CA GLY A 407 2.78 -3.57 -6.00
C GLY A 407 3.37 -4.17 -4.74
N ARG A 408 4.58 -4.74 -4.88
CA ARG A 408 5.32 -5.40 -3.81
C ARG A 408 6.57 -4.58 -3.45
N PRO A 409 6.85 -4.30 -2.16
CA PRO A 409 8.14 -3.79 -1.73
C PRO A 409 9.26 -4.71 -2.24
N ALA A 410 10.26 -4.15 -2.90
CA ALA A 410 11.35 -4.93 -3.49
C ALA A 410 12.70 -4.62 -2.83
N LEU A 411 12.99 -3.35 -2.56
CA LEU A 411 14.28 -2.89 -2.07
C LEU A 411 14.10 -1.72 -1.10
N ILE A 412 14.76 -1.80 0.06
CA ILE A 412 14.97 -0.67 0.96
C ILE A 412 16.25 0.02 0.51
N TRP A 413 16.15 1.21 -0.09
CA TRP A 413 17.32 1.94 -0.58
C TRP A 413 17.91 2.91 0.44
N LEU A 414 17.14 3.29 1.46
CA LEU A 414 17.59 4.09 2.60
C LEU A 414 16.70 3.78 3.81
N SER A 415 17.26 3.80 5.01
CA SER A 415 16.52 3.68 6.26
C SER A 415 17.02 4.72 7.26
N THR A 416 16.10 5.55 7.77
CA THR A 416 16.40 6.63 8.69
C THR A 416 15.64 6.49 9.99
N ASP A 417 16.29 6.83 11.11
CA ASP A 417 15.71 6.87 12.44
C ASP A 417 15.51 8.32 12.85
N ALA A 418 14.25 8.74 12.98
CA ALA A 418 13.93 10.11 13.35
C ALA A 418 14.34 10.47 14.80
N GLY A 419 14.50 9.47 15.66
CA GLY A 419 14.94 9.67 17.05
C GLY A 419 16.44 9.91 17.21
N ARG A 420 17.23 9.79 16.13
CA ARG A 420 18.69 9.92 16.15
C ARG A 420 19.16 11.04 15.22
N ARG A 421 20.31 11.64 15.55
CA ARG A 421 20.95 12.67 14.71
C ARG A 421 21.93 12.04 13.71
N PHE A 422 22.07 12.70 12.54
CA PHE A 422 23.09 12.32 11.55
C PHE A 422 24.50 12.34 12.15
N PRO A 423 25.39 11.36 11.84
CA PRO A 423 25.19 10.24 10.90
C PRO A 423 24.51 8.99 11.50
N ASN A 424 24.28 8.96 12.84
CA ASN A 424 23.71 7.80 13.54
C ASN A 424 22.21 7.58 13.26
N SER A 425 21.54 8.53 12.59
CA SER A 425 20.17 8.37 12.11
C SER A 425 20.04 7.38 10.95
N ILE A 426 21.12 7.02 10.25
CA ILE A 426 21.08 6.07 9.14
C ILE A 426 21.25 4.64 9.69
N ARG A 427 20.27 3.79 9.40
CA ARG A 427 20.33 2.35 9.69
C ARG A 427 21.06 1.63 8.56
N TRP A 428 22.40 1.68 8.56
CA TRP A 428 23.27 1.14 7.50
C TRP A 428 23.02 -0.33 7.19
N ARG A 429 22.65 -1.16 8.18
CA ARG A 429 22.31 -2.57 7.97
C ARG A 429 21.08 -2.82 7.11
N ARG A 430 20.27 -1.76 6.87
CA ARG A 430 19.08 -1.82 6.04
C ARG A 430 19.27 -1.15 4.67
N PHE A 431 20.45 -0.57 4.43
CA PHE A 431 20.77 0.06 3.14
C PHE A 431 20.90 -1.00 2.05
N LEU A 432 20.20 -0.81 0.93
CA LEU A 432 20.09 -1.75 -0.20
C LEU A 432 19.65 -3.18 0.20
N LYS A 433 18.80 -3.29 1.22
CA LYS A 433 18.25 -4.58 1.66
C LYS A 433 17.03 -4.94 0.82
N PHE A 434 17.02 -6.15 0.26
CA PHE A 434 15.81 -6.72 -0.37
C PHE A 434 14.77 -7.10 0.69
N VAL A 435 13.48 -6.98 0.31
CA VAL A 435 12.32 -7.27 1.17
C VAL A 435 11.70 -8.60 0.79
#